data_28962818c793e07e35c7cdd569b91f96
#
_entry.id   28962818c793e07e35c7cdd569b91f96
#
_cell.length_a   1.000
_cell.length_b   1.000
_cell.length_c   1.000
_cell.angle_alpha   90.00
_cell.angle_beta   90.00
_cell.angle_gamma   90.00
#
_symmetry.space_group_name_H-M   'P 1'
#
loop_
_entity.id
_entity.type
_entity.pdbx_description
1 polymer ?
#
loop_
_entity_poly.entity_id
_entity_poly.type
_entity_poly.pdbx_seq_one_letter_code
_entity_poly.pdbx_strand_id
1 'polypeptide(L)'
;MTSLLLLAAGLVVFAAGWLLVRRLGDRARVGRILATTPVVPVDEAVRLAGTATPRYVAVGGRLDSDQEFLDEHERPLVFRRSRLELRQGSRWVPVTDNREVVPFGVAGGLASIAVDGEALDEGLIVVERESEGTAGDIPDRVPDGTPPATPARLRMELLSSVDHALALGVPRLGADGEPILRPGLGRPLILTTLEPAEAMRLLAAEHRTSARAGAVLMAGGLLASALGLAWTVIAAVS
;
A
#
# COMPACT_ATOMS: atom_id res chain seq x y z
N MET A 1 21.74 37.95 -1.63
CA MET A 1 21.80 36.54 -2.08
C MET A 1 21.27 35.57 -1.01
N THR A 2 21.51 35.77 0.26
CA THR A 2 20.99 34.93 1.38
C THR A 2 19.47 34.83 1.43
N SER A 3 18.73 35.90 1.14
CA SER A 3 17.28 35.94 1.14
C SER A 3 16.62 35.08 0.05
N LEU A 4 17.19 35.08 -1.15
CA LEU A 4 16.74 34.22 -2.25
C LEU A 4 16.99 32.74 -1.96
N LEU A 5 18.12 32.41 -1.30
CA LEU A 5 18.44 31.04 -0.88
C LEU A 5 17.44 30.56 0.19
N LEU A 6 17.06 31.44 1.14
CA LEU A 6 16.09 31.11 2.17
C LEU A 6 14.70 30.88 1.59
N LEU A 7 14.28 31.68 0.62
CA LEU A 7 13.03 31.52 -0.10
C LEU A 7 12.99 30.20 -0.89
N ALA A 8 14.07 29.91 -1.63
CA ALA A 8 14.16 28.67 -2.41
C ALA A 8 14.16 27.42 -1.50
N ALA A 9 14.91 27.46 -0.39
CA ALA A 9 14.92 26.38 0.60
C ALA A 9 13.52 26.18 1.23
N GLY A 10 12.82 27.25 1.57
CA GLY A 10 11.45 27.18 2.10
C GLY A 10 10.47 26.53 1.11
N LEU A 11 10.55 26.89 -0.17
CA LEU A 11 9.73 26.28 -1.22
C LEU A 11 10.03 24.78 -1.40
N VAL A 12 11.29 24.37 -1.34
CA VAL A 12 11.67 22.94 -1.43
C VAL A 12 11.12 22.15 -0.25
N VAL A 13 11.23 22.68 0.98
CA VAL A 13 10.69 22.03 2.18
C VAL A 13 9.17 21.96 2.12
N PHE A 14 8.50 23.03 1.65
CA PHE A 14 7.04 23.02 1.44
C PHE A 14 6.62 21.97 0.41
N ALA A 15 7.30 21.89 -0.73
CA ALA A 15 7.01 20.90 -1.77
C ALA A 15 7.22 19.45 -1.28
N ALA A 16 8.27 19.21 -0.50
CA ALA A 16 8.51 17.91 0.12
C ALA A 16 7.39 17.54 1.11
N GLY A 17 6.96 18.48 1.96
CA GLY A 17 5.82 18.30 2.86
C GLY A 17 4.51 18.03 2.11
N TRP A 18 4.26 18.76 1.04
CA TRP A 18 3.07 18.58 0.20
C TRP A 18 3.05 17.22 -0.50
N LEU A 19 4.18 16.77 -1.07
CA LEU A 19 4.31 15.42 -1.66
C LEU A 19 4.06 14.32 -0.61
N LEU A 20 4.56 14.51 0.60
CA LEU A 20 4.32 13.58 1.70
C LEU A 20 2.83 13.50 2.04
N VAL A 21 2.16 14.64 2.22
CA VAL A 21 0.72 14.71 2.50
C VAL A 21 -0.12 14.13 1.35
N ARG A 22 0.28 14.37 0.10
CA ARG A 22 -0.40 13.82 -1.07
C ARG A 22 -0.36 12.29 -1.08
N ARG A 23 0.80 11.67 -0.82
CA ARG A 23 0.93 10.19 -0.72
C ARG A 23 0.09 9.63 0.43
N LEU A 24 -0.04 10.36 1.53
CA LEU A 24 -0.92 9.99 2.63
C LEU A 24 -2.40 10.07 2.26
N GLY A 25 -2.78 10.97 1.35
CA GLY A 25 -4.14 11.09 0.83
C GLY A 25 -4.65 9.82 0.15
N ASP A 26 -3.78 9.07 -0.50
CA ASP A 26 -4.16 7.83 -1.21
C ASP A 26 -4.59 6.73 -0.23
N ARG A 27 -3.88 6.53 0.87
CA ARG A 27 -4.27 5.56 1.91
C ARG A 27 -5.54 5.97 2.67
N ALA A 28 -5.72 7.25 2.99
CA ALA A 28 -6.97 7.75 3.57
C ALA A 28 -8.17 7.58 2.62
N ARG A 29 -7.91 7.63 1.31
CA ARG A 29 -8.89 7.30 0.27
C ARG A 29 -9.26 5.82 0.32
N VAL A 30 -8.30 4.92 0.45
CA VAL A 30 -8.53 3.47 0.59
C VAL A 30 -9.43 3.18 1.80
N GLY A 31 -9.14 3.77 2.97
CA GLY A 31 -9.99 3.63 4.16
C GLY A 31 -11.43 4.11 3.95
N ARG A 32 -11.64 5.24 3.25
CA ARG A 32 -12.98 5.72 2.91
C ARG A 32 -13.70 4.80 1.93
N ILE A 33 -12.99 4.27 0.92
CA ILE A 33 -13.55 3.32 -0.03
C ILE A 33 -14.00 2.06 0.72
N LEU A 34 -13.17 1.52 1.61
CA LEU A 34 -13.50 0.36 2.43
C LEU A 34 -14.77 0.57 3.27
N ALA A 35 -14.92 1.77 3.88
CA ALA A 35 -16.06 2.08 4.74
C ALA A 35 -17.38 2.33 3.99
N THR A 36 -17.33 2.75 2.71
CA THR A 36 -18.51 3.21 1.98
C THR A 36 -18.93 2.29 0.83
N THR A 37 -18.14 1.28 0.50
CA THR A 37 -18.46 0.36 -0.59
C THR A 37 -19.50 -0.65 -0.15
N PRO A 38 -20.58 -0.83 -0.91
CA PRO A 38 -21.61 -1.82 -0.57
C PRO A 38 -21.05 -3.23 -0.69
N VAL A 39 -21.32 -4.05 0.33
CA VAL A 39 -20.99 -5.47 0.32
C VAL A 39 -22.10 -6.21 -0.41
N VAL A 40 -21.72 -7.05 -1.36
CA VAL A 40 -22.64 -7.91 -2.10
C VAL A 40 -22.21 -9.38 -1.97
N PRO A 41 -23.15 -10.34 -2.07
CA PRO A 41 -22.79 -11.75 -2.16
C PRO A 41 -21.96 -12.06 -3.42
N VAL A 42 -21.17 -13.13 -3.37
CA VAL A 42 -20.30 -13.54 -4.49
C VAL A 42 -21.07 -13.80 -5.77
N ASP A 43 -22.24 -14.47 -5.67
CA ASP A 43 -23.11 -14.76 -6.81
C ASP A 43 -23.68 -13.49 -7.46
N GLU A 44 -23.94 -12.43 -6.68
CA GLU A 44 -24.36 -11.14 -7.23
C GLU A 44 -23.18 -10.46 -7.95
N ALA A 45 -21.97 -10.50 -7.39
CA ALA A 45 -20.79 -9.96 -8.04
C ALA A 45 -20.50 -10.66 -9.38
N VAL A 46 -20.65 -11.98 -9.44
CA VAL A 46 -20.55 -12.78 -10.67
C VAL A 46 -21.56 -12.29 -11.72
N ARG A 47 -22.82 -12.10 -11.33
CA ARG A 47 -23.85 -11.54 -12.25
C ARG A 47 -23.49 -10.13 -12.72
N LEU A 48 -22.95 -9.29 -11.83
CA LEU A 48 -22.55 -7.93 -12.17
C LEU A 48 -21.41 -7.89 -13.20
N ALA A 49 -20.56 -8.91 -13.23
CA ALA A 49 -19.44 -9.00 -14.19
C ALA A 49 -19.91 -8.97 -15.66
N GLY A 50 -21.09 -9.54 -15.97
CA GLY A 50 -21.70 -9.55 -17.29
C GLY A 50 -22.55 -8.30 -17.62
N THR A 51 -22.66 -7.32 -16.72
CA THR A 51 -23.51 -6.14 -16.95
C THR A 51 -22.77 -5.03 -17.70
N ALA A 52 -23.50 -4.29 -18.54
CA ALA A 52 -22.95 -3.15 -19.28
C ALA A 52 -22.57 -1.96 -18.37
N THR A 53 -23.17 -1.86 -17.18
CA THR A 53 -22.90 -0.77 -16.24
C THR A 53 -21.97 -1.24 -15.13
N PRO A 54 -20.70 -0.82 -15.16
CA PRO A 54 -19.73 -1.25 -14.14
C PRO A 54 -20.10 -0.65 -12.77
N ARG A 55 -20.01 -1.47 -11.73
CA ARG A 55 -20.24 -1.06 -10.33
C ARG A 55 -19.04 -1.49 -9.49
N TYR A 56 -18.61 -0.60 -8.60
CA TYR A 56 -17.57 -0.94 -7.64
C TYR A 56 -18.23 -1.51 -6.39
N VAL A 57 -17.90 -2.74 -6.02
CA VAL A 57 -18.52 -3.51 -4.94
C VAL A 57 -17.47 -4.15 -4.04
N ALA A 58 -17.87 -4.50 -2.83
CA ALA A 58 -17.11 -5.33 -1.91
C ALA A 58 -17.69 -6.75 -1.89
N VAL A 59 -16.82 -7.76 -1.93
CA VAL A 59 -17.19 -9.17 -1.94
C VAL A 59 -16.42 -9.85 -0.82
N GLY A 60 -17.15 -10.43 0.14
CA GLY A 60 -16.57 -11.19 1.25
C GLY A 60 -16.70 -12.68 1.04
N GLY A 61 -15.64 -13.43 1.36
CA GLY A 61 -15.66 -14.88 1.28
C GLY A 61 -14.31 -15.49 1.66
N ARG A 62 -14.19 -16.80 1.47
CA ARG A 62 -12.93 -17.51 1.65
C ARG A 62 -12.09 -17.35 0.39
N LEU A 63 -10.79 -17.19 0.54
CA LEU A 63 -9.87 -17.27 -0.60
C LEU A 63 -9.88 -18.72 -1.14
N ASP A 64 -9.80 -18.83 -2.45
CA ASP A 64 -9.84 -20.10 -3.17
C ASP A 64 -8.87 -20.06 -4.35
N SER A 65 -8.14 -21.14 -4.56
CA SER A 65 -7.13 -21.25 -5.62
C SER A 65 -6.88 -22.71 -5.96
N ASP A 66 -6.74 -22.99 -7.24
CA ASP A 66 -6.28 -24.30 -7.74
C ASP A 66 -4.76 -24.45 -7.66
N GLN A 67 -4.04 -23.37 -7.40
CA GLN A 67 -2.58 -23.32 -7.32
C GLN A 67 -2.18 -22.66 -6.01
N GLU A 68 -1.22 -23.26 -5.33
CA GLU A 68 -0.70 -22.77 -4.07
C GLU A 68 0.81 -22.97 -4.03
N PHE A 69 1.49 -22.13 -3.27
CA PHE A 69 2.88 -22.37 -2.89
C PHE A 69 3.00 -22.37 -1.36
N LEU A 70 3.96 -23.12 -0.85
CA LEU A 70 4.12 -23.28 0.60
C LEU A 70 5.10 -22.22 1.16
N ASP A 71 4.82 -21.74 2.36
CA ASP A 71 5.80 -20.97 3.12
C ASP A 71 6.75 -21.92 3.91
N GLU A 72 7.68 -21.33 4.68
CA GLU A 72 8.63 -22.07 5.52
C GLU A 72 7.95 -22.90 6.64
N HIS A 73 6.65 -22.72 6.85
CA HIS A 73 5.85 -23.44 7.85
C HIS A 73 4.78 -24.33 7.18
N GLU A 74 4.98 -24.68 5.91
CA GLU A 74 4.08 -25.52 5.11
C GLU A 74 2.65 -24.94 5.01
N ARG A 75 2.48 -23.62 5.13
CA ARG A 75 1.16 -22.99 4.95
C ARG A 75 0.92 -22.73 3.47
N PRO A 76 -0.27 -23.05 2.95
CA PRO A 76 -0.63 -22.78 1.57
C PRO A 76 -0.85 -21.28 1.37
N LEU A 77 -0.08 -20.69 0.47
CA LEU A 77 -0.14 -19.26 0.15
C LEU A 77 -0.58 -19.08 -1.31
N VAL A 78 -1.32 -18.00 -1.54
CA VAL A 78 -1.70 -17.52 -2.88
C VAL A 78 -1.00 -16.22 -3.25
N PHE A 79 -0.49 -15.50 -2.23
CA PHE A 79 0.25 -14.25 -2.42
C PHE A 79 1.33 -14.12 -1.34
N ARG A 80 2.51 -13.69 -1.76
CA ARG A 80 3.61 -13.31 -0.90
C ARG A 80 4.34 -12.11 -1.50
N ARG A 81 4.50 -11.06 -0.70
CA ARG A 81 5.44 -9.97 -0.99
C ARG A 81 6.46 -9.90 0.13
N SER A 82 7.73 -9.93 -0.21
CA SER A 82 8.84 -9.86 0.74
C SER A 82 9.74 -8.69 0.39
N ARG A 83 9.90 -7.76 1.34
CA ARG A 83 10.75 -6.59 1.21
C ARG A 83 11.90 -6.69 2.21
N LEU A 84 13.12 -6.74 1.70
CA LEU A 84 14.32 -6.67 2.51
C LEU A 84 14.83 -5.24 2.53
N GLU A 85 15.07 -4.73 3.72
CA GLU A 85 15.59 -3.40 3.96
C GLU A 85 16.86 -3.46 4.78
N LEU A 86 17.87 -2.65 4.44
CA LEU A 86 19.10 -2.49 5.20
C LEU A 86 19.14 -1.11 5.84
N ARG A 87 19.68 -1.05 7.05
CA ARG A 87 19.83 0.22 7.75
C ARG A 87 21.05 0.98 7.27
N GLN A 88 20.84 2.13 6.64
CA GLN A 88 21.89 3.07 6.25
C GLN A 88 21.77 4.34 7.11
N GLY A 89 22.66 4.46 8.10
CA GLY A 89 22.58 5.52 9.11
C GLY A 89 21.28 5.42 9.93
N SER A 90 20.40 6.41 9.82
CA SER A 90 19.10 6.44 10.51
C SER A 90 17.92 5.95 9.65
N ARG A 91 18.16 5.55 8.39
CA ARG A 91 17.09 5.19 7.44
C ARG A 91 17.16 3.72 7.07
N TRP A 92 15.97 3.12 6.86
CA TRP A 92 15.82 1.83 6.21
C TRP A 92 15.74 2.04 4.70
N VAL A 93 16.58 1.33 3.96
CA VAL A 93 16.68 1.42 2.51
C VAL A 93 16.30 0.05 1.93
N PRO A 94 15.29 -0.01 1.06
CA PRO A 94 14.90 -1.27 0.42
C PRO A 94 16.01 -1.76 -0.51
N VAL A 95 16.31 -3.05 -0.40
CA VAL A 95 17.32 -3.75 -1.22
C VAL A 95 16.63 -4.67 -2.21
N THR A 96 15.62 -5.41 -1.74
CA THR A 96 14.81 -6.27 -2.58
C THR A 96 13.33 -6.08 -2.28
N ASP A 97 12.49 -6.21 -3.31
CA ASP A 97 11.03 -6.26 -3.20
C ASP A 97 10.57 -7.38 -4.16
N ASN A 98 10.41 -8.58 -3.61
CA ASN A 98 10.01 -9.75 -4.36
C ASN A 98 8.54 -10.03 -4.15
N ARG A 99 7.86 -10.34 -5.23
CA ARG A 99 6.44 -10.67 -5.24
C ARG A 99 6.24 -12.00 -5.92
N GLU A 100 5.42 -12.84 -5.30
CA GLU A 100 4.98 -14.11 -5.82
C GLU A 100 3.46 -14.18 -5.67
N VAL A 101 2.76 -14.48 -6.76
CA VAL A 101 1.31 -14.56 -6.80
C VAL A 101 0.89 -15.70 -7.73
N VAL A 102 -0.10 -16.47 -7.32
CA VAL A 102 -0.78 -17.46 -8.15
C VAL A 102 -2.22 -16.99 -8.39
N PRO A 103 -2.91 -17.47 -9.42
CA PRO A 103 -4.32 -17.16 -9.62
C PRO A 103 -5.16 -17.56 -8.41
N PHE A 104 -6.00 -16.66 -7.92
CA PHE A 104 -6.90 -16.93 -6.80
C PHE A 104 -8.19 -16.11 -6.93
N GLY A 105 -9.19 -16.49 -6.16
CA GLY A 105 -10.48 -15.83 -6.12
C GLY A 105 -11.06 -15.75 -4.71
N VAL A 106 -12.26 -15.20 -4.63
CA VAL A 106 -13.10 -15.18 -3.42
C VAL A 106 -14.29 -16.08 -3.66
N ALA A 107 -14.42 -17.11 -2.84
CA ALA A 107 -15.52 -18.08 -2.89
C ALA A 107 -16.54 -17.79 -1.80
N GLY A 108 -17.82 -17.91 -2.17
CA GLY A 108 -18.95 -17.75 -1.25
C GLY A 108 -20.17 -18.54 -1.74
N GLY A 109 -20.67 -19.46 -0.92
CA GLY A 109 -21.69 -20.39 -1.32
C GLY A 109 -21.20 -21.35 -2.42
N LEU A 110 -21.86 -21.34 -3.56
CA LEU A 110 -21.50 -22.14 -4.75
C LEU A 110 -20.84 -21.30 -5.86
N ALA A 111 -20.58 -20.02 -5.59
CA ALA A 111 -20.00 -19.12 -6.57
C ALA A 111 -18.56 -18.72 -6.16
N SER A 112 -17.73 -18.47 -7.15
CA SER A 112 -16.41 -17.90 -6.98
C SER A 112 -16.19 -16.77 -7.98
N ILE A 113 -15.43 -15.74 -7.60
CA ILE A 113 -15.01 -14.67 -8.48
C ILE A 113 -13.50 -14.49 -8.36
N ALA A 114 -12.80 -14.54 -9.48
CA ALA A 114 -11.35 -14.35 -9.51
C ALA A 114 -10.98 -12.94 -9.04
N VAL A 115 -9.78 -12.78 -8.50
CA VAL A 115 -9.18 -11.49 -8.10
C VAL A 115 -7.97 -11.25 -8.98
N ASP A 116 -7.87 -10.05 -9.56
CA ASP A 116 -6.69 -9.65 -10.32
C ASP A 116 -5.50 -9.44 -9.37
N GLY A 117 -4.87 -10.56 -8.98
CA GLY A 117 -3.76 -10.58 -8.03
C GLY A 117 -2.61 -9.67 -8.44
N GLU A 118 -2.33 -9.51 -9.74
CA GLU A 118 -1.27 -8.64 -10.24
C GLU A 118 -1.58 -7.14 -10.03
N ALA A 119 -2.87 -6.79 -9.98
CA ALA A 119 -3.31 -5.40 -9.72
C ALA A 119 -3.40 -5.06 -8.22
N LEU A 120 -3.15 -6.03 -7.32
CA LEU A 120 -3.04 -5.79 -5.89
C LEU A 120 -1.68 -5.16 -5.59
N ASP A 121 -1.62 -3.84 -5.46
CA ASP A 121 -0.40 -3.13 -5.07
C ASP A 121 -0.64 -2.43 -3.71
N GLU A 122 -0.92 -1.14 -3.71
CA GLU A 122 -1.21 -0.37 -2.48
C GLU A 122 -2.58 -0.72 -1.86
N GLY A 123 -3.41 -1.50 -2.55
CA GLY A 123 -4.72 -1.95 -2.08
C GLY A 123 -4.70 -3.21 -1.21
N LEU A 124 -3.57 -3.85 -1.02
CA LEU A 124 -3.45 -4.97 -0.09
C LEU A 124 -3.32 -4.45 1.35
N ILE A 125 -4.24 -4.86 2.22
CA ILE A 125 -4.29 -4.44 3.63
C ILE A 125 -4.27 -5.69 4.49
N VAL A 126 -3.08 -6.09 4.91
CA VAL A 126 -2.85 -7.26 5.78
C VAL A 126 -1.89 -6.88 6.89
N VAL A 127 -1.82 -7.69 7.93
CA VAL A 127 -0.81 -7.54 8.96
C VAL A 127 0.53 -7.97 8.40
N GLU A 128 1.45 -7.00 8.23
CA GLU A 128 2.82 -7.31 7.84
C GLU A 128 3.52 -8.11 8.95
N ARG A 129 4.25 -9.13 8.56
CA ARG A 129 5.21 -9.81 9.44
C ARG A 129 6.55 -9.12 9.28
N GLU A 130 7.15 -8.76 10.39
CA GLU A 130 8.46 -8.12 10.42
C GLU A 130 9.43 -8.99 11.21
N SER A 131 10.61 -9.22 10.62
CA SER A 131 11.73 -9.90 11.25
C SER A 131 12.95 -9.03 11.15
N GLU A 132 13.63 -8.79 12.25
CA GLU A 132 14.88 -8.03 12.31
C GLU A 132 16.06 -8.96 12.56
N GLY A 133 17.20 -8.65 11.95
CA GLY A 133 18.45 -9.37 12.06
C GLY A 133 19.61 -8.55 11.51
N THR A 134 20.65 -9.22 11.01
CA THR A 134 21.80 -8.58 10.38
C THR A 134 22.03 -9.10 8.97
N ALA A 135 22.79 -8.37 8.17
CA ALA A 135 23.19 -8.79 6.82
C ALA A 135 23.97 -10.13 6.86
N GLY A 136 24.70 -10.40 7.95
CA GLY A 136 25.42 -11.65 8.15
C GLY A 136 24.52 -12.88 8.30
N ASP A 137 23.24 -12.69 8.73
CA ASP A 137 22.27 -13.78 8.84
C ASP A 137 21.67 -14.18 7.48
N ILE A 138 21.83 -13.34 6.47
CA ILE A 138 21.24 -13.51 5.14
C ILE A 138 22.21 -13.10 4.00
N PRO A 139 23.44 -13.64 3.97
CA PRO A 139 24.50 -13.19 3.06
C PRO A 139 24.11 -13.26 1.57
N ASP A 140 23.33 -14.26 1.20
CA ASP A 140 22.90 -14.50 -0.18
C ASP A 140 21.80 -13.53 -0.68
N ARG A 141 21.23 -12.72 0.23
CA ARG A 141 20.13 -11.80 -0.08
C ARG A 141 20.52 -10.34 -0.04
N VAL A 142 21.72 -10.03 0.36
CA VAL A 142 22.25 -8.66 0.47
C VAL A 142 23.26 -8.37 -0.63
N PRO A 143 23.44 -7.11 -1.04
CA PRO A 143 24.46 -6.74 -2.01
C PRO A 143 25.88 -7.08 -1.56
N ASP A 144 26.73 -7.48 -2.50
CA ASP A 144 28.14 -7.77 -2.25
C ASP A 144 28.84 -6.59 -1.54
N GLY A 145 29.66 -6.91 -0.57
CA GLY A 145 30.40 -5.91 0.21
C GLY A 145 29.61 -5.27 1.35
N THR A 146 28.37 -5.70 1.62
CA THR A 146 27.60 -5.25 2.78
C THR A 146 28.25 -5.77 4.07
N PRO A 147 28.59 -4.90 5.05
CA PRO A 147 29.17 -5.34 6.32
C PRO A 147 28.21 -6.31 7.05
N PRO A 148 28.69 -7.47 7.55
CA PRO A 148 27.83 -8.47 8.19
C PRO A 148 27.03 -7.94 9.38
N ALA A 149 27.54 -6.95 10.10
CA ALA A 149 26.87 -6.33 11.25
C ALA A 149 25.81 -5.28 10.85
N THR A 150 25.58 -5.05 9.54
CA THR A 150 24.56 -4.10 9.08
C THR A 150 23.18 -4.61 9.48
N PRO A 151 22.37 -3.82 10.23
CA PRO A 151 21.02 -4.24 10.57
C PRO A 151 20.16 -4.44 9.33
N ALA A 152 19.46 -5.55 9.28
CA ALA A 152 18.56 -5.95 8.22
C ALA A 152 17.14 -6.15 8.77
N ARG A 153 16.13 -5.82 7.96
CA ARG A 153 14.73 -6.02 8.28
C ARG A 153 14.01 -6.65 7.09
N LEU A 154 13.35 -7.77 7.34
CA LEU A 154 12.51 -8.44 6.36
C LEU A 154 11.04 -8.18 6.71
N ARG A 155 10.30 -7.62 5.77
CA ARG A 155 8.85 -7.37 5.88
C ARG A 155 8.14 -8.27 4.89
N MET A 156 7.10 -8.98 5.35
CA MET A 156 6.34 -9.92 4.55
C MET A 156 4.84 -9.64 4.65
N GLU A 157 4.20 -9.54 3.49
CA GLU A 157 2.75 -9.53 3.31
C GLU A 157 2.35 -10.88 2.75
N LEU A 158 1.44 -11.58 3.41
CA LEU A 158 1.06 -12.96 3.07
C LEU A 158 -0.46 -13.07 2.95
N LEU A 159 -0.94 -13.85 1.98
CA LEU A 159 -2.32 -14.32 1.89
C LEU A 159 -2.31 -15.84 1.78
N SER A 160 -3.05 -16.50 2.65
CA SER A 160 -3.26 -17.94 2.59
C SER A 160 -4.57 -18.27 1.86
N SER A 161 -4.60 -19.36 1.12
CA SER A 161 -5.83 -19.86 0.45
C SER A 161 -6.95 -20.22 1.43
N VAL A 162 -6.63 -20.40 2.71
CA VAL A 162 -7.63 -20.70 3.75
C VAL A 162 -8.17 -19.46 4.46
N ASP A 163 -7.62 -18.28 4.17
CA ASP A 163 -8.05 -17.03 4.81
C ASP A 163 -9.43 -16.59 4.30
N HIS A 164 -10.19 -15.92 5.19
CA HIS A 164 -11.34 -15.14 4.77
C HIS A 164 -10.86 -13.74 4.40
N ALA A 165 -11.38 -13.22 3.29
CA ALA A 165 -11.00 -11.92 2.79
C ALA A 165 -12.21 -11.10 2.34
N LEU A 166 -12.06 -9.79 2.37
CA LEU A 166 -12.95 -8.83 1.74
C LEU A 166 -12.20 -8.21 0.56
N ALA A 167 -12.67 -8.47 -0.67
CA ALA A 167 -12.12 -7.92 -1.89
C ALA A 167 -13.04 -6.82 -2.45
N LEU A 168 -12.49 -5.67 -2.82
CA LEU A 168 -13.24 -4.53 -3.34
C LEU A 168 -12.73 -4.20 -4.75
N GLY A 169 -13.62 -4.21 -5.71
CA GLY A 169 -13.26 -3.95 -7.11
C GLY A 169 -14.48 -3.79 -8.00
N VAL A 170 -14.22 -3.72 -9.28
CA VAL A 170 -15.27 -3.74 -10.32
C VAL A 170 -15.31 -5.15 -10.91
N PRO A 171 -16.42 -5.89 -10.74
CA PRO A 171 -16.59 -7.17 -11.42
C PRO A 171 -16.62 -6.96 -12.93
N ARG A 172 -15.86 -7.76 -13.67
CA ARG A 172 -15.83 -7.78 -15.12
C ARG A 172 -15.59 -9.21 -15.62
N LEU A 173 -15.89 -9.45 -16.89
CA LEU A 173 -15.45 -10.67 -17.55
C LEU A 173 -13.97 -10.55 -17.94
N GLY A 174 -13.18 -11.55 -17.64
CA GLY A 174 -11.81 -11.73 -18.09
C GLY A 174 -11.73 -12.01 -19.59
N ALA A 175 -10.53 -12.21 -20.10
CA ALA A 175 -10.31 -12.56 -21.50
C ALA A 175 -10.83 -13.97 -21.84
N ASP A 176 -10.89 -14.83 -20.87
CA ASP A 176 -11.43 -16.21 -20.89
C ASP A 176 -12.95 -16.28 -20.68
N GLY A 177 -13.60 -15.14 -20.42
CA GLY A 177 -15.03 -15.04 -20.11
C GLY A 177 -15.38 -15.30 -18.63
N GLU A 178 -14.41 -15.59 -17.79
CA GLU A 178 -14.62 -15.83 -16.36
C GLU A 178 -14.76 -14.50 -15.58
N PRO A 179 -15.58 -14.47 -14.52
CA PRO A 179 -15.77 -13.28 -13.71
C PRO A 179 -14.53 -12.98 -12.87
N ILE A 180 -14.06 -11.72 -12.95
CA ILE A 180 -12.86 -11.26 -12.24
C ILE A 180 -13.09 -9.88 -11.61
N LEU A 181 -12.62 -9.68 -10.38
CA LEU A 181 -12.54 -8.37 -9.73
C LEU A 181 -11.28 -7.63 -10.15
N ARG A 182 -11.45 -6.41 -10.65
CA ARG A 182 -10.37 -5.53 -11.11
C ARG A 182 -10.48 -4.12 -10.55
N PRO A 183 -9.40 -3.33 -10.58
CA PRO A 183 -9.48 -1.90 -10.35
C PRO A 183 -10.38 -1.26 -11.41
N GLY A 184 -11.08 -0.19 -11.06
CA GLY A 184 -11.92 0.54 -12.02
C GLY A 184 -12.67 1.70 -11.41
N LEU A 185 -13.31 2.51 -12.26
CA LEU A 185 -14.00 3.75 -11.86
C LEU A 185 -13.10 4.70 -11.06
N GLY A 186 -11.81 4.73 -11.39
CA GLY A 186 -10.82 5.54 -10.68
C GLY A 186 -10.52 5.07 -9.25
N ARG A 187 -10.88 3.82 -8.87
CA ARG A 187 -10.63 3.21 -7.56
C ARG A 187 -9.67 2.03 -7.71
N PRO A 188 -8.75 1.82 -6.76
CA PRO A 188 -7.87 0.65 -6.75
C PRO A 188 -8.65 -0.63 -6.48
N LEU A 189 -8.06 -1.79 -6.80
CA LEU A 189 -8.46 -3.06 -6.24
C LEU A 189 -7.96 -3.10 -4.80
N ILE A 190 -8.84 -3.43 -3.85
CA ILE A 190 -8.50 -3.54 -2.43
C ILE A 190 -8.79 -4.96 -1.97
N LEU A 191 -7.89 -5.54 -1.20
CA LEU A 191 -8.10 -6.82 -0.54
C LEU A 191 -7.59 -6.76 0.89
N THR A 192 -8.39 -7.25 1.82
CA THR A 192 -8.01 -7.35 3.24
C THR A 192 -8.52 -8.64 3.85
N THR A 193 -7.70 -9.24 4.71
CA THR A 193 -8.08 -10.37 5.58
C THR A 193 -8.52 -9.89 6.96
N LEU A 194 -8.46 -8.57 7.20
CA LEU A 194 -8.83 -7.96 8.46
C LEU A 194 -10.31 -7.56 8.46
N GLU A 195 -10.90 -7.54 9.65
CA GLU A 195 -12.19 -6.89 9.85
C GLU A 195 -12.13 -5.43 9.39
N PRO A 196 -13.17 -4.87 8.74
CA PRO A 196 -13.14 -3.49 8.23
C PRO A 196 -12.72 -2.44 9.27
N ALA A 197 -13.15 -2.63 10.53
CA ALA A 197 -12.76 -1.73 11.63
C ALA A 197 -11.28 -1.83 11.99
N GLU A 198 -10.69 -3.01 11.89
CA GLU A 198 -9.28 -3.26 12.15
C GLU A 198 -8.41 -2.76 11.00
N ALA A 199 -8.80 -3.03 9.76
CA ALA A 199 -8.15 -2.49 8.57
C ALA A 199 -8.11 -0.95 8.61
N MET A 200 -9.20 -0.29 9.00
CA MET A 200 -9.25 1.16 9.17
C MET A 200 -8.33 1.65 10.30
N ARG A 201 -8.20 0.90 11.41
CA ARG A 201 -7.27 1.24 12.50
C ARG A 201 -5.82 1.13 12.05
N LEU A 202 -5.48 0.08 11.32
CA LEU A 202 -4.15 -0.13 10.76
C LEU A 202 -3.77 1.05 9.84
N LEU A 203 -4.63 1.38 8.88
CA LEU A 203 -4.45 2.52 7.97
C LEU A 203 -4.34 3.85 8.74
N ALA A 204 -5.11 4.06 9.80
CA ALA A 204 -5.07 5.28 10.60
C ALA A 204 -3.82 5.38 11.48
N ALA A 205 -3.28 4.27 11.98
CA ALA A 205 -2.08 4.26 12.81
C ALA A 205 -0.83 4.68 12.02
N GLU A 206 -0.67 4.16 10.80
CA GLU A 206 0.42 4.57 9.90
C GLU A 206 0.32 6.06 9.50
N HIS A 207 -0.91 6.60 9.42
CA HIS A 207 -1.14 7.99 9.01
C HIS A 207 -0.73 9.04 10.03
N ARG A 208 -0.90 8.77 11.32
CA ARG A 208 -0.77 9.82 12.36
C ARG A 208 0.64 10.41 12.43
N THR A 209 1.67 9.58 12.34
CA THR A 209 3.08 10.03 12.39
C THR A 209 3.48 10.78 11.13
N SER A 210 3.15 10.24 9.98
CA SER A 210 3.53 10.81 8.69
C SER A 210 2.73 12.08 8.35
N ALA A 211 1.44 12.15 8.71
CA ALA A 211 0.64 13.36 8.53
C ALA A 211 1.15 14.53 9.39
N ARG A 212 1.54 14.26 10.64
CA ARG A 212 2.17 15.28 11.51
C ARG A 212 3.49 15.76 10.94
N ALA A 213 4.34 14.86 10.46
CA ALA A 213 5.60 15.22 9.83
C ALA A 213 5.39 16.08 8.57
N GLY A 214 4.44 15.71 7.70
CA GLY A 214 4.07 16.49 6.51
C GLY A 214 3.55 17.89 6.86
N ALA A 215 2.67 17.99 7.85
CA ALA A 215 2.13 19.28 8.30
C ALA A 215 3.22 20.19 8.89
N VAL A 216 4.13 19.65 9.69
CA VAL A 216 5.27 20.41 10.24
C VAL A 216 6.21 20.89 9.11
N LEU A 217 6.51 20.06 8.13
CA LEU A 217 7.32 20.45 6.98
C LEU A 217 6.65 21.56 6.15
N MET A 218 5.34 21.46 5.90
CA MET A 218 4.61 22.50 5.17
C MET A 218 4.58 23.82 5.95
N ALA A 219 4.29 23.79 7.24
CA ALA A 219 4.29 25.00 8.07
C ALA A 219 5.69 25.64 8.16
N GLY A 220 6.73 24.84 8.37
CA GLY A 220 8.12 25.30 8.40
C GLY A 220 8.57 25.89 7.06
N GLY A 221 8.23 25.23 5.95
CA GLY A 221 8.52 25.72 4.60
C GLY A 221 7.84 27.05 4.27
N LEU A 222 6.57 27.21 4.68
CA LEU A 222 5.82 28.47 4.53
C LEU A 222 6.44 29.61 5.33
N LEU A 223 6.78 29.35 6.59
CA LEU A 223 7.43 30.35 7.47
C LEU A 223 8.79 30.80 6.92
N ALA A 224 9.62 29.84 6.48
CA ALA A 224 10.92 30.14 5.88
C ALA A 224 10.78 30.98 4.59
N SER A 225 9.81 30.63 3.74
CA SER A 225 9.53 31.39 2.51
C SER A 225 9.03 32.82 2.81
N ALA A 226 8.16 32.99 3.81
CA ALA A 226 7.65 34.29 4.22
C ALA A 226 8.76 35.19 4.79
N LEU A 227 9.65 34.63 5.62
CA LEU A 227 10.81 35.35 6.15
C LEU A 227 11.79 35.74 5.03
N GLY A 228 12.05 34.85 4.08
CA GLY A 228 12.87 35.14 2.92
C GLY A 228 12.32 36.27 2.06
N LEU A 229 11.01 36.28 1.86
CA LEU A 229 10.30 37.35 1.11
C LEU A 229 10.35 38.68 1.85
N ALA A 230 10.07 38.69 3.16
CA ALA A 230 10.13 39.93 3.98
C ALA A 230 11.54 40.55 3.97
N TRP A 231 12.56 39.70 4.07
CA TRP A 231 13.97 40.19 4.02
C TRP A 231 14.34 40.77 2.65
N THR A 232 13.83 40.16 1.52
CA THR A 232 14.08 40.72 0.18
C THR A 232 13.44 42.09 0.00
N VAL A 233 12.22 42.27 0.53
CA VAL A 233 11.52 43.58 0.46
C VAL A 233 12.24 44.65 1.28
N ILE A 234 12.66 44.34 2.51
CA ILE A 234 13.42 45.25 3.35
C ILE A 234 14.74 45.64 2.68
N ALA A 235 15.48 44.69 2.14
CA ALA A 235 16.74 44.93 1.46
C ALA A 235 16.62 45.69 0.14
N ALA A 236 15.43 45.73 -0.47
CA ALA A 236 15.16 46.49 -1.70
C ALA A 236 14.71 47.94 -1.44
N VAL A 237 14.27 48.24 -0.20
CA VAL A 237 13.80 49.57 0.21
C VAL A 237 14.86 50.36 1.01
N SER A 238 15.89 49.67 1.51
CA SER A 238 17.06 50.26 2.16
C SER A 238 18.21 50.53 1.19
#